data_2d896211cde96b986431ceb96e0367eb
#
_entry.id   2d896211cde96b986431ceb96e0367eb
#
_cell.length_a   1.000
_cell.length_b   1.000
_cell.length_c   1.000
_cell.angle_alpha   90.00
_cell.angle_beta   90.00
_cell.angle_gamma   90.00
#
_symmetry.space_group_name_H-M   'P 1'
#
loop_
_entity.id
_entity.type
_entity.pdbx_description
1 polymer ?
#
loop_
_entity_poly.entity_id
_entity_poly.type
_entity_poly.pdbx_seq_one_letter_code
_entity_poly.pdbx_strand_id
1 'polypeptide(L)'
;FLLAPNFMALIKFFFAGEAVKLRTVAAPPIDRRWLLISKYSFKYLCIFFVCAGLIESVFSRRAKYGDHAPKSPLYGAYRVDKVWGTEHSNPKKWKVLMMDGLDYSAIKFIDDSVEHRKLETDTIAKSISFVSEKDKDYPQKFNYSFVDPDHLLLKSMPGDSVVVELTKIKFLLTDRGFNWINERPFNR
;
A
#
# COMPACT_ATOMS: atom_id res chain seq x y z
N PHE A 1 -8.70 4.02 33.90
CA PHE A 1 -8.43 4.13 35.35
C PHE A 1 -7.66 5.41 35.71
N LEU A 2 -6.55 5.76 35.02
CA LEU A 2 -5.74 6.95 35.32
C LEU A 2 -6.45 8.29 35.04
N LEU A 3 -7.39 8.33 34.12
CA LEU A 3 -8.15 9.53 33.76
C LEU A 3 -9.47 9.68 34.53
N ALA A 4 -9.92 8.61 35.20
CA ALA A 4 -11.21 8.60 35.91
C ALA A 4 -11.41 9.77 36.90
N PRO A 5 -10.43 10.13 37.75
CA PRO A 5 -10.62 11.23 38.70
C PRO A 5 -10.70 12.60 38.05
N ASN A 6 -10.23 12.74 36.82
CA ASN A 6 -10.24 14.01 36.06
C ASN A 6 -11.20 14.01 34.88
N PHE A 7 -12.06 12.99 34.73
CA PHE A 7 -12.91 12.82 33.57
C PHE A 7 -13.85 14.01 33.33
N MET A 8 -14.52 14.50 34.40
CA MET A 8 -15.36 15.69 34.32
C MET A 8 -14.58 16.97 33.97
N ALA A 9 -13.37 17.08 34.47
CA ALA A 9 -12.47 18.18 34.16
C ALA A 9 -12.08 18.18 32.68
N LEU A 10 -11.79 16.98 32.13
CA LEU A 10 -11.50 16.82 30.71
C LEU A 10 -12.70 17.15 29.81
N ILE A 11 -13.91 16.74 30.18
CA ILE A 11 -15.12 17.11 29.47
C ILE A 11 -15.30 18.64 29.43
N LYS A 12 -15.18 19.33 30.57
CA LYS A 12 -15.27 20.79 30.63
C LYS A 12 -14.20 21.46 29.76
N PHE A 13 -12.97 20.95 29.77
CA PHE A 13 -11.90 21.49 28.94
C PHE A 13 -12.18 21.36 27.46
N PHE A 14 -12.55 20.15 26.99
CA PHE A 14 -12.73 19.88 25.56
C PHE A 14 -14.05 20.42 24.98
N PHE A 15 -15.13 20.43 25.78
CA PHE A 15 -16.46 20.79 25.26
C PHE A 15 -16.91 22.20 25.69
N ALA A 16 -16.51 22.68 26.87
CA ALA A 16 -16.86 24.01 27.34
C ALA A 16 -15.76 25.06 27.15
N GLY A 17 -14.53 24.64 26.79
CA GLY A 17 -13.41 25.58 26.62
C GLY A 17 -12.95 26.24 27.94
N GLU A 18 -13.33 25.68 29.09
CA GLU A 18 -12.99 26.24 30.41
C GLU A 18 -11.56 25.81 30.80
N ALA A 19 -10.80 26.76 31.37
CA ALA A 19 -9.52 26.45 31.98
C ALA A 19 -9.75 25.64 33.27
N VAL A 20 -9.30 24.39 33.30
CA VAL A 20 -9.53 23.46 34.38
C VAL A 20 -8.24 23.09 35.09
N LYS A 21 -8.24 23.15 36.44
CA LYS A 21 -7.13 22.60 37.24
C LYS A 21 -7.31 21.10 37.38
N LEU A 22 -6.37 20.34 36.80
CA LEU A 22 -6.34 18.90 36.95
C LEU A 22 -5.87 18.51 38.37
N ARG A 23 -6.57 17.56 38.95
CA ARG A 23 -6.18 17.01 40.25
C ARG A 23 -4.94 16.11 40.06
N THR A 24 -3.82 16.52 40.62
CA THR A 24 -2.60 15.70 40.63
C THR A 24 -2.81 14.51 41.57
N VAL A 25 -2.83 13.32 41.03
CA VAL A 25 -2.83 12.10 41.83
C VAL A 25 -1.39 11.88 42.33
N ALA A 26 -1.15 12.15 43.61
CA ALA A 26 0.14 11.84 44.22
C ALA A 26 0.34 10.32 44.17
N ALA A 27 1.48 9.88 43.65
CA ALA A 27 1.83 8.47 43.71
C ALA A 27 2.07 8.07 45.17
N PRO A 28 1.59 6.90 45.61
CA PRO A 28 1.83 6.43 46.96
C PRO A 28 3.35 6.32 47.22
N PRO A 29 3.83 6.73 48.40
CA PRO A 29 5.25 6.61 48.74
C PRO A 29 5.65 5.13 48.75
N ILE A 30 6.72 4.81 48.04
CA ILE A 30 7.26 3.45 48.00
C ILE A 30 8.51 3.43 48.87
N ASP A 31 8.39 2.89 50.06
CA ASP A 31 9.47 2.87 51.04
C ASP A 31 10.48 1.72 50.83
N ARG A 32 10.05 0.67 50.12
CA ARG A 32 10.91 -0.51 49.91
C ARG A 32 11.74 -0.37 48.63
N ARG A 33 13.07 -0.42 48.77
CA ARG A 33 14.04 -0.27 47.66
C ARG A 33 13.81 -1.25 46.53
N TRP A 34 13.44 -2.49 46.82
CA TRP A 34 13.18 -3.51 45.79
C TRP A 34 11.95 -3.17 44.91
N LEU A 35 10.91 -2.54 45.49
CA LEU A 35 9.75 -2.07 44.74
C LEU A 35 10.07 -0.89 43.81
N LEU A 36 10.98 0.00 44.25
CA LEU A 36 11.48 1.08 43.38
C LEU A 36 12.27 0.52 42.21
N ILE A 37 13.15 -0.44 42.44
CA ILE A 37 13.92 -1.11 41.39
C ILE A 37 12.97 -1.82 40.42
N SER A 38 11.98 -2.59 40.91
CA SER A 38 11.00 -3.28 40.10
C SER A 38 10.17 -2.31 39.27
N LYS A 39 9.75 -1.18 39.84
CA LYS A 39 8.97 -0.13 39.12
C LYS A 39 9.78 0.43 37.96
N TYR A 40 11.04 0.79 38.18
CA TYR A 40 11.85 1.35 37.09
C TYR A 40 12.25 0.29 36.07
N SER A 41 12.60 -0.92 36.54
CA SER A 41 12.90 -2.04 35.63
C SER A 41 11.72 -2.35 34.71
N PHE A 42 10.51 -2.44 35.26
CA PHE A 42 9.30 -2.67 34.48
C PHE A 42 9.03 -1.54 33.50
N LYS A 43 9.19 -0.27 33.93
CA LYS A 43 9.03 0.89 33.08
C LYS A 43 10.00 0.85 31.88
N TYR A 44 11.28 0.61 32.13
CA TYR A 44 12.27 0.56 31.05
C TYR A 44 12.09 -0.65 30.15
N LEU A 45 11.66 -1.79 30.71
CA LEU A 45 11.31 -2.99 29.95
C LEU A 45 10.16 -2.69 28.97
N CYS A 46 9.09 -2.05 29.44
CA CYS A 46 7.97 -1.66 28.59
C CYS A 46 8.42 -0.69 27.47
N ILE A 47 9.22 0.32 27.81
CA ILE A 47 9.75 1.27 26.82
C ILE A 47 10.60 0.52 25.79
N PHE A 48 11.46 -0.38 26.23
CA PHE A 48 12.29 -1.18 25.33
C PHE A 48 11.45 -2.01 24.34
N PHE A 49 10.44 -2.73 24.83
CA PHE A 49 9.56 -3.52 23.94
C PHE A 49 8.79 -2.66 22.95
N VAL A 50 8.29 -1.50 23.40
CA VAL A 50 7.58 -0.57 22.49
C VAL A 50 8.54 -0.03 21.44
N CYS A 51 9.73 0.41 21.83
CA CYS A 51 10.73 0.92 20.89
C CYS A 51 11.20 -0.17 19.92
N ALA A 52 11.48 -1.38 20.41
CA ALA A 52 11.88 -2.50 19.56
C ALA A 52 10.79 -2.84 18.53
N GLY A 53 9.53 -2.92 18.95
CA GLY A 53 8.41 -3.18 18.05
C GLY A 53 8.19 -2.06 17.03
N LEU A 54 8.38 -0.80 17.41
CA LEU A 54 8.31 0.32 16.47
C LEU A 54 9.44 0.26 15.44
N ILE A 55 10.67 -0.01 15.88
CA ILE A 55 11.83 -0.14 14.99
C ILE A 55 11.60 -1.27 14.00
N GLU A 56 11.23 -2.46 14.49
CA GLU A 56 10.93 -3.61 13.64
C GLU A 56 9.81 -3.27 12.62
N SER A 57 8.72 -2.64 13.08
CA SER A 57 7.62 -2.22 12.22
C SER A 57 8.06 -1.25 11.13
N VAL A 58 8.92 -0.28 11.45
CA VAL A 58 9.43 0.68 10.47
C VAL A 58 10.32 -0.01 9.42
N PHE A 59 11.24 -0.88 9.85
CA PHE A 59 12.11 -1.60 8.92
C PHE A 59 11.33 -2.58 8.03
N SER A 60 10.40 -3.35 8.59
CA SER A 60 9.57 -4.28 7.85
C SER A 60 8.68 -3.58 6.83
N ARG A 61 8.08 -2.45 7.22
CA ARG A 61 7.24 -1.67 6.31
C ARG A 61 8.03 -0.99 5.22
N ARG A 62 9.23 -0.46 5.55
CA ARG A 62 10.12 0.14 4.55
C ARG A 62 10.56 -0.86 3.49
N ALA A 63 10.85 -2.10 3.89
CA ALA A 63 11.21 -3.17 2.96
C ALA A 63 10.03 -3.61 2.09
N LYS A 64 8.78 -3.47 2.58
CA LYS A 64 7.58 -3.97 1.88
C LYS A 64 6.84 -2.90 1.08
N TYR A 65 6.83 -1.65 1.54
CA TYR A 65 5.95 -0.59 1.01
C TYR A 65 6.68 0.72 0.67
N GLY A 66 7.98 0.78 0.68
CA GLY A 66 8.71 2.02 0.40
C GLY A 66 9.30 2.06 -1.02
N ASP A 67 9.99 3.16 -1.32
CA ASP A 67 10.73 3.31 -2.57
C ASP A 67 11.81 2.24 -2.77
N HIS A 68 12.27 1.64 -1.66
CA HIS A 68 13.24 0.55 -1.62
C HIS A 68 12.61 -0.85 -1.65
N ALA A 69 11.26 -0.94 -1.69
CA ALA A 69 10.59 -2.23 -1.84
C ALA A 69 10.96 -2.87 -3.20
N PRO A 70 11.17 -4.19 -3.26
CA PRO A 70 11.40 -4.85 -4.53
C PRO A 70 10.21 -4.65 -5.44
N LYS A 71 10.43 -4.01 -6.58
CA LYS A 71 9.39 -3.78 -7.59
C LYS A 71 9.44 -4.87 -8.63
N SER A 72 8.27 -5.41 -9.00
CA SER A 72 8.15 -6.29 -10.15
C SER A 72 8.63 -5.56 -11.42
N PRO A 73 9.24 -6.23 -12.40
CA PRO A 73 9.58 -5.62 -13.69
C PRO A 73 8.34 -5.05 -14.41
N LEU A 74 7.14 -5.50 -14.04
CA LEU A 74 5.86 -5.03 -14.57
C LEU A 74 5.24 -3.91 -13.73
N TYR A 75 5.93 -3.40 -12.70
CA TYR A 75 5.41 -2.35 -11.84
C TYR A 75 5.05 -1.08 -12.61
N GLY A 76 3.82 -0.59 -12.43
CA GLY A 76 3.34 0.63 -13.02
C GLY A 76 1.87 0.60 -13.41
N ALA A 77 1.40 1.69 -13.99
CA ALA A 77 0.09 1.79 -14.60
C ALA A 77 0.24 1.80 -16.12
N TYR A 78 -0.60 1.05 -16.77
CA TYR A 78 -0.59 0.85 -18.23
C TYR A 78 -1.96 1.16 -18.79
N ARG A 79 -1.99 2.01 -19.80
CA ARG A 79 -3.19 2.26 -20.60
C ARG A 79 -3.31 1.19 -21.66
N VAL A 80 -4.51 0.68 -21.85
CA VAL A 80 -4.82 -0.25 -22.94
C VAL A 80 -5.03 0.56 -24.23
N ASP A 81 -4.16 0.33 -25.21
CA ASP A 81 -4.24 1.03 -26.50
C ASP A 81 -5.06 0.24 -27.49
N LYS A 82 -4.77 -1.07 -27.63
CA LYS A 82 -5.47 -1.95 -28.56
C LYS A 82 -5.66 -3.34 -27.99
N VAL A 83 -6.78 -3.95 -28.35
CA VAL A 83 -7.09 -5.35 -28.03
C VAL A 83 -7.50 -6.06 -29.30
N TRP A 84 -6.78 -7.11 -29.64
CA TRP A 84 -7.13 -8.02 -30.71
C TRP A 84 -7.62 -9.34 -30.12
N GLY A 85 -8.63 -9.96 -30.73
CA GLY A 85 -9.12 -11.28 -30.31
C GLY A 85 -10.62 -11.42 -30.43
N THR A 86 -11.11 -12.63 -30.09
CA THR A 86 -12.54 -13.00 -30.17
C THR A 86 -13.41 -12.27 -29.17
N GLU A 87 -14.70 -12.10 -29.47
CA GLU A 87 -15.64 -11.26 -28.70
C GLU A 87 -15.89 -11.65 -27.26
N HIS A 88 -15.57 -12.87 -26.89
CA HIS A 88 -15.87 -13.42 -25.55
C HIS A 88 -14.80 -13.12 -24.48
N SER A 89 -13.73 -12.42 -24.85
CA SER A 89 -12.64 -12.16 -23.91
C SER A 89 -12.83 -10.84 -23.15
N ASN A 90 -12.80 -10.94 -21.85
CA ASN A 90 -12.94 -9.86 -20.87
C ASN A 90 -11.97 -8.65 -21.07
N PRO A 91 -10.76 -8.80 -21.69
CA PRO A 91 -9.84 -7.69 -21.91
C PRO A 91 -10.36 -6.56 -22.81
N LYS A 92 -11.37 -6.79 -23.64
CA LYS A 92 -11.94 -5.72 -24.50
C LYS A 92 -12.51 -4.53 -23.71
N LYS A 93 -12.86 -4.75 -22.45
CA LYS A 93 -13.43 -3.72 -21.56
C LYS A 93 -12.37 -3.01 -20.71
N TRP A 94 -11.12 -3.44 -20.76
CA TRP A 94 -10.05 -2.84 -19.97
C TRP A 94 -9.67 -1.47 -20.52
N LYS A 95 -9.54 -0.49 -19.63
CA LYS A 95 -9.11 0.87 -19.92
C LYS A 95 -7.70 1.11 -19.40
N VAL A 96 -7.45 0.73 -18.14
CA VAL A 96 -6.15 0.87 -17.47
C VAL A 96 -5.89 -0.39 -16.64
N LEU A 97 -4.68 -0.91 -16.75
CA LEU A 97 -4.16 -1.98 -15.91
C LEU A 97 -3.11 -1.40 -14.98
N MET A 98 -3.30 -1.52 -13.69
CA MET A 98 -2.33 -1.11 -12.66
C MET A 98 -1.74 -2.36 -12.02
N MET A 99 -0.42 -2.43 -11.95
CA MET A 99 0.32 -3.50 -11.28
C MET A 99 1.17 -2.87 -10.20
N ASP A 100 0.83 -3.19 -8.93
CA ASP A 100 1.49 -2.67 -7.75
C ASP A 100 2.06 -3.81 -6.93
N GLY A 101 3.35 -3.73 -6.63
CA GLY A 101 4.07 -4.77 -5.91
C GLY A 101 4.15 -6.11 -6.65
N LEU A 102 4.39 -7.17 -5.89
CA LEU A 102 4.57 -8.52 -6.46
C LEU A 102 3.25 -9.27 -6.65
N ASP A 103 2.21 -8.95 -5.86
CA ASP A 103 1.02 -9.77 -5.71
C ASP A 103 -0.30 -9.03 -5.98
N TYR A 104 -0.26 -7.76 -6.39
CA TYR A 104 -1.48 -6.96 -6.48
C TYR A 104 -1.62 -6.27 -7.83
N SER A 105 -2.83 -6.32 -8.37
CA SER A 105 -3.22 -5.60 -9.57
C SER A 105 -4.62 -5.03 -9.46
N ALA A 106 -4.87 -3.94 -10.18
CA ALA A 106 -6.18 -3.35 -10.32
C ALA A 106 -6.45 -3.09 -11.80
N ILE A 107 -7.62 -3.50 -12.26
CA ILE A 107 -8.08 -3.29 -13.63
C ILE A 107 -9.20 -2.26 -13.60
N LYS A 108 -9.00 -1.14 -14.27
CA LYS A 108 -10.03 -0.15 -14.49
C LYS A 108 -10.66 -0.41 -15.85
N PHE A 109 -11.98 -0.56 -15.88
CA PHE A 109 -12.75 -0.80 -17.08
C PHE A 109 -13.19 0.50 -17.76
N ILE A 110 -13.79 0.37 -18.96
CA ILE A 110 -14.31 1.52 -19.75
C ILE A 110 -15.49 2.21 -19.04
N ASP A 111 -16.26 1.48 -18.26
CA ASP A 111 -17.37 1.99 -17.43
C ASP A 111 -16.90 2.65 -16.12
N ASP A 112 -15.57 2.88 -15.99
CA ASP A 112 -14.88 3.41 -14.83
C ASP A 112 -14.98 2.54 -13.54
N SER A 113 -15.56 1.33 -13.63
CA SER A 113 -15.47 0.36 -12.55
C SER A 113 -14.03 -0.12 -12.34
N VAL A 114 -13.68 -0.49 -11.11
CA VAL A 114 -12.35 -0.99 -10.75
C VAL A 114 -12.49 -2.36 -10.11
N GLU A 115 -11.74 -3.32 -10.61
CA GLU A 115 -11.66 -4.66 -10.05
C GLU A 115 -10.23 -4.93 -9.57
N HIS A 116 -10.13 -5.39 -8.33
CA HIS A 116 -8.86 -5.80 -7.73
C HIS A 116 -8.64 -7.29 -7.98
N ARG A 117 -7.43 -7.63 -8.38
CA ARG A 117 -7.03 -9.01 -8.66
C ARG A 117 -5.68 -9.31 -8.06
N LYS A 118 -5.51 -10.53 -7.60
CA LYS A 118 -4.20 -11.02 -7.21
C LYS A 118 -3.38 -11.24 -8.48
N LEU A 119 -2.14 -10.75 -8.48
CA LEU A 119 -1.19 -10.90 -9.56
C LEU A 119 -0.15 -11.96 -9.18
N GLU A 120 0.01 -12.98 -10.01
CA GLU A 120 1.10 -13.93 -9.87
C GLU A 120 1.98 -13.78 -11.12
N THR A 121 3.25 -13.42 -10.90
CA THR A 121 4.20 -13.16 -11.98
C THR A 121 5.30 -14.22 -11.96
N ASP A 122 5.46 -14.93 -13.06
CA ASP A 122 6.62 -15.80 -13.31
C ASP A 122 7.57 -15.07 -14.27
N THR A 123 8.69 -14.61 -13.73
CA THR A 123 9.70 -13.89 -14.50
C THR A 123 10.52 -14.81 -15.41
N ILE A 124 10.61 -16.11 -15.09
CA ILE A 124 11.36 -17.10 -15.87
C ILE A 124 10.54 -17.49 -17.10
N ALA A 125 9.27 -17.85 -16.89
CA ALA A 125 8.35 -18.21 -17.96
C ALA A 125 7.79 -17.00 -18.70
N LYS A 126 8.07 -15.76 -18.22
CA LYS A 126 7.47 -14.50 -18.73
C LYS A 126 5.94 -14.58 -18.81
N SER A 127 5.34 -15.14 -17.76
CA SER A 127 3.90 -15.30 -17.67
C SER A 127 3.35 -14.55 -16.46
N ILE A 128 2.14 -14.07 -16.61
CA ILE A 128 1.35 -13.45 -15.54
C ILE A 128 -0.02 -14.11 -15.46
N SER A 129 -0.52 -14.27 -14.24
CA SER A 129 -1.89 -14.73 -14.00
C SER A 129 -2.62 -13.73 -13.11
N PHE A 130 -3.84 -13.38 -13.54
CA PHE A 130 -4.76 -12.54 -12.79
C PHE A 130 -5.82 -13.43 -12.15
N VAL A 131 -5.84 -13.49 -10.83
CA VAL A 131 -6.82 -14.26 -10.06
C VAL A 131 -7.83 -13.29 -9.47
N SER A 132 -9.08 -13.39 -9.90
CA SER A 132 -10.17 -12.61 -9.32
C SER A 132 -10.57 -13.17 -7.96
N GLU A 133 -10.94 -12.31 -7.00
CA GLU A 133 -11.50 -12.77 -5.72
C GLU A 133 -12.85 -13.49 -5.90
N LYS A 134 -13.58 -13.17 -6.97
CA LYS A 134 -14.90 -13.73 -7.28
C LYS A 134 -14.80 -15.09 -7.98
N ASP A 135 -13.82 -15.25 -8.88
CA ASP A 135 -13.63 -16.44 -9.71
C ASP A 135 -12.21 -16.99 -9.53
N LYS A 136 -11.96 -17.59 -8.36
CA LYS A 136 -10.65 -18.18 -8.03
C LYS A 136 -10.30 -19.39 -8.90
N ASP A 137 -11.29 -20.07 -9.46
CA ASP A 137 -11.11 -21.31 -10.20
C ASP A 137 -10.65 -21.09 -11.65
N TYR A 138 -10.75 -19.86 -12.18
CA TYR A 138 -10.39 -19.53 -13.56
C TYR A 138 -9.40 -18.37 -13.64
N PRO A 139 -8.11 -18.59 -13.32
CA PRO A 139 -7.09 -17.56 -13.46
C PRO A 139 -6.91 -17.20 -14.95
N GLN A 140 -6.96 -15.92 -15.25
CA GLN A 140 -6.62 -15.43 -16.59
C GLN A 140 -5.10 -15.38 -16.73
N LYS A 141 -4.54 -16.25 -17.56
CA LYS A 141 -3.09 -16.34 -17.80
C LYS A 141 -2.71 -15.64 -19.09
N PHE A 142 -1.62 -14.90 -19.05
CA PHE A 142 -1.05 -14.21 -20.19
C PHE A 142 0.46 -14.40 -20.23
N ASN A 143 1.02 -14.51 -21.41
CA ASN A 143 2.44 -14.31 -21.64
C ASN A 143 2.68 -12.82 -21.87
N TYR A 144 3.72 -12.28 -21.30
CA TYR A 144 4.08 -10.89 -21.48
C TYR A 144 5.40 -10.74 -22.25
N SER A 145 5.46 -9.72 -23.09
CA SER A 145 6.67 -9.31 -23.77
C SER A 145 6.76 -7.80 -23.83
N PHE A 146 7.95 -7.25 -23.58
CA PHE A 146 8.22 -5.84 -23.81
C PHE A 146 8.61 -5.64 -25.28
N VAL A 147 7.89 -4.77 -25.97
CA VAL A 147 8.29 -4.30 -27.30
C VAL A 147 9.32 -3.19 -27.14
N ASP A 148 9.02 -2.26 -26.23
CA ASP A 148 9.88 -1.16 -25.80
C ASP A 148 9.76 -1.00 -24.28
N PRO A 149 10.62 -0.21 -23.60
CA PRO A 149 10.54 0.02 -22.15
C PRO A 149 9.17 0.53 -21.67
N ASP A 150 8.44 1.25 -22.54
CA ASP A 150 7.13 1.81 -22.24
C ASP A 150 5.97 1.02 -22.85
N HIS A 151 6.23 0.02 -23.72
CA HIS A 151 5.22 -0.78 -24.41
C HIS A 151 5.24 -2.25 -24.00
N LEU A 152 4.14 -2.71 -23.43
CA LEU A 152 3.93 -4.07 -22.95
C LEU A 152 2.87 -4.76 -23.80
N LEU A 153 3.15 -5.97 -24.25
CA LEU A 153 2.26 -6.82 -24.99
C LEU A 153 1.89 -8.04 -24.15
N LEU A 154 0.60 -8.27 -23.96
CA LEU A 154 0.07 -9.45 -23.27
C LEU A 154 -0.62 -10.37 -24.28
N LYS A 155 -0.29 -11.67 -24.26
CA LYS A 155 -0.90 -12.70 -25.07
C LYS A 155 -1.58 -13.73 -24.18
N SER A 156 -2.88 -13.97 -24.39
CA SER A 156 -3.66 -14.93 -23.58
C SER A 156 -3.21 -16.37 -23.77
N MET A 157 -3.25 -17.15 -22.68
CA MET A 157 -3.02 -18.58 -22.69
C MET A 157 -4.31 -19.34 -22.26
N PRO A 158 -4.62 -20.53 -22.80
CA PRO A 158 -3.95 -21.26 -23.88
C PRO A 158 -4.43 -20.77 -25.27
N GLY A 159 -3.43 -20.59 -26.12
CA GLY A 159 -3.65 -20.15 -27.52
C GLY A 159 -3.82 -18.62 -27.64
N ASP A 160 -3.00 -17.97 -28.44
CA ASP A 160 -2.89 -16.52 -28.66
C ASP A 160 -4.19 -15.84 -29.18
N SER A 161 -5.34 -16.23 -28.63
CA SER A 161 -6.65 -15.75 -29.07
C SER A 161 -6.91 -14.29 -28.74
N VAL A 162 -6.20 -13.77 -27.71
CA VAL A 162 -6.31 -12.36 -27.28
C VAL A 162 -4.94 -11.76 -27.10
N VAL A 163 -4.72 -10.65 -27.76
CA VAL A 163 -3.49 -9.87 -27.63
C VAL A 163 -3.88 -8.47 -27.16
N VAL A 164 -3.23 -8.00 -26.10
CA VAL A 164 -3.46 -6.67 -25.52
C VAL A 164 -2.17 -5.87 -25.60
N GLU A 165 -2.23 -4.73 -26.24
CA GLU A 165 -1.16 -3.75 -26.30
C GLU A 165 -1.39 -2.68 -25.24
N LEU A 166 -0.34 -2.42 -24.48
CA LEU A 166 -0.38 -1.58 -23.30
C LEU A 166 0.77 -0.57 -23.37
N THR A 167 0.45 0.71 -23.09
CA THR A 167 1.47 1.76 -22.94
C THR A 167 1.55 2.22 -21.49
N LYS A 168 2.76 2.29 -20.97
CA LYS A 168 3.03 2.74 -19.61
C LYS A 168 2.66 4.21 -19.42
N ILE A 169 1.88 4.49 -18.38
CA ILE A 169 1.48 5.85 -18.00
C ILE A 169 2.60 6.46 -17.15
N LYS A 170 3.12 7.61 -17.56
CA LYS A 170 4.10 8.38 -16.78
C LYS A 170 3.37 9.33 -15.84
N PHE A 171 3.64 9.20 -14.56
CA PHE A 171 3.07 10.09 -13.54
C PHE A 171 4.08 11.19 -13.22
N LEU A 172 3.94 12.35 -13.82
CA LEU A 172 4.87 13.47 -13.67
C LEU A 172 5.14 13.87 -12.21
N LEU A 173 4.18 13.66 -11.31
CA LEU A 173 4.32 14.00 -9.89
C LEU A 173 5.18 13.00 -9.11
N THR A 174 5.16 11.73 -9.47
CA THR A 174 5.92 10.66 -8.80
C THR A 174 7.27 10.44 -9.44
N ASP A 175 7.36 10.60 -10.76
CA ASP A 175 8.59 10.26 -11.50
C ASP A 175 9.70 11.30 -11.35
N ARG A 176 9.36 12.52 -10.96
CA ARG A 176 10.33 13.62 -10.79
C ARG A 176 10.97 13.73 -9.40
N GLY A 177 10.51 12.96 -8.43
CA GLY A 177 10.89 13.08 -7.04
C GLY A 177 10.28 14.32 -6.34
N PHE A 178 10.42 14.37 -5.02
CA PHE A 178 9.95 15.48 -4.20
C PHE A 178 11.01 16.57 -4.13
N ASN A 179 10.69 17.78 -4.62
CA ASN A 179 11.48 18.97 -4.45
C ASN A 179 10.74 19.98 -3.55
N TRP A 180 11.40 20.44 -2.49
CA TRP A 180 10.85 21.39 -1.51
C TRP A 180 10.60 22.78 -2.13
N ILE A 181 11.41 23.14 -3.11
CA ILE A 181 11.29 24.38 -3.89
C ILE A 181 11.25 23.99 -5.36
N ASN A 182 10.18 24.34 -6.04
CA ASN A 182 10.07 24.19 -7.49
C ASN A 182 10.33 25.52 -8.17
N GLU A 183 11.27 25.56 -9.10
CA GLU A 183 11.60 26.75 -9.88
C GLU A 183 10.46 27.23 -10.80
N ARG A 184 9.48 26.35 -11.06
CA ARG A 184 8.30 26.65 -11.90
C ARG A 184 7.04 26.09 -11.26
N PRO A 185 5.93 26.88 -11.25
CA PRO A 185 4.63 26.38 -10.80
C PRO A 185 4.12 25.28 -11.73
N PHE A 186 3.61 24.20 -11.16
CA PHE A 186 3.17 23.00 -11.89
C PHE A 186 1.74 23.07 -12.47
N ASN A 187 1.07 24.20 -12.38
CA ASN A 187 -0.29 24.42 -12.89
C ASN A 187 -0.28 24.83 -14.36
N ARG A 188 0.42 24.04 -15.20
CA ARG A 188 0.31 24.17 -16.66
C ARG A 188 0.08 22.82 -17.31
#